data_90ae1e51a89f950c3bcf4a427fd70c74
#
_entry.id   90ae1e51a89f950c3bcf4a427fd70c74
#
_cell.length_a   1.000
_cell.length_b   1.000
_cell.length_c   1.000
_cell.angle_alpha   90.00
_cell.angle_beta   90.00
_cell.angle_gamma   90.00
#
_symmetry.space_group_name_H-M   'P 1'
#
loop_
_entity.id
_entity.type
_entity.pdbx_description
1 polymer ?
#
loop_
_entity_poly.entity_id
_entity_poly.type
_entity_poly.pdbx_seq_one_letter_code
_entity_poly.pdbx_strand_id
1 'polypeptide(L)'
;MAYQNLYANKGASTKGILDDTADGFSEEKIKKIIQSLKDGTYHPQPVRRMYIAKKNSKKMRPLGIPTFTDKLIQEAVRIILESIYEPVFEDVSHGFRPQRSCHTALKTIKREFGGARWFVEGDIKGCFDNIDHVTLIGLINLKIKDMKMSQLIYKFLKAGYLENWQYHKTYSGTPQGGILSPLLANIYLHELDKFTLQLKKKFDQESSVKITPEYRELHNEIKRISHRLKKLEGEEKAKVLLEYQEKRKRLTTLPCTSQTDKVLKYVRYADDFIISVKGSKKDCQWIKEQLKLFIHNKLKMELSEEKTLITHSSQAARFLGYDIRVRRSGTIKRSGKVKKRTLNGSVELLIPLQDKIRQFIFDKKIAIQKKDSSWFPVHR
;
A
#
# COMPACT_ATOMS: atom_id res chain seq x y z
N MET A 1 3.63 -22.57 -22.34
CA MET A 1 3.29 -21.76 -21.13
C MET A 1 3.25 -20.27 -21.43
N ALA A 2 4.33 -19.55 -21.73
CA ALA A 2 4.32 -18.08 -21.96
C ALA A 2 3.34 -17.64 -23.06
N TYR A 3 3.33 -18.33 -24.21
CA TYR A 3 2.38 -18.07 -25.29
C TYR A 3 0.93 -18.25 -24.84
N GLN A 4 0.62 -19.33 -24.13
CA GLN A 4 -0.73 -19.62 -23.64
C GLN A 4 -1.22 -18.54 -22.65
N ASN A 5 -0.35 -18.07 -21.75
CA ASN A 5 -0.66 -17.00 -20.81
C ASN A 5 -1.01 -15.70 -21.55
N LEU A 6 -0.29 -15.39 -22.63
CA LEU A 6 -0.52 -14.17 -23.40
C LEU A 6 -1.74 -14.26 -24.29
N TYR A 7 -1.98 -15.41 -24.92
CA TYR A 7 -3.11 -15.60 -25.83
C TYR A 7 -4.46 -15.38 -25.14
N ALA A 8 -4.57 -15.78 -23.87
CA ALA A 8 -5.77 -15.57 -23.06
C ALA A 8 -6.00 -14.10 -22.65
N ASN A 9 -5.01 -13.21 -22.82
CA ASN A 9 -5.11 -11.83 -22.38
C ASN A 9 -5.74 -10.92 -23.46
N LYS A 10 -6.59 -9.99 -23.04
CA LYS A 10 -7.21 -8.98 -23.93
C LYS A 10 -6.18 -8.13 -24.72
N GLY A 11 -4.93 -8.06 -24.25
CA GLY A 11 -3.83 -7.37 -24.93
C GLY A 11 -3.12 -8.18 -26.01
N ALA A 12 -3.52 -9.46 -26.23
CA ALA A 12 -2.88 -10.35 -27.21
C ALA A 12 -2.94 -9.80 -28.65
N SER A 13 -4.07 -9.21 -29.02
CA SER A 13 -4.29 -8.58 -30.34
C SER A 13 -3.84 -7.13 -30.45
N THR A 14 -3.33 -6.53 -29.34
CA THR A 14 -2.89 -5.13 -29.37
C THR A 14 -1.49 -5.04 -29.98
N LYS A 15 -1.41 -4.41 -31.17
CA LYS A 15 -0.16 -4.24 -31.93
C LYS A 15 0.80 -3.26 -31.26
N GLY A 16 2.07 -3.61 -31.25
CA GLY A 16 3.19 -2.71 -30.87
C GLY A 16 3.52 -1.73 -32.00
N ILE A 17 4.80 -1.58 -32.28
CA ILE A 17 5.30 -0.82 -33.45
C ILE A 17 5.30 -1.68 -34.72
N LEU A 18 5.34 -3.00 -34.56
CA LEU A 18 5.24 -3.96 -35.65
C LEU A 18 3.81 -4.51 -35.70
N ASP A 19 3.43 -5.02 -36.88
CA ASP A 19 2.14 -5.66 -37.11
C ASP A 19 2.19 -7.14 -36.72
N ASP A 20 2.72 -7.44 -35.51
CA ASP A 20 2.76 -8.77 -34.93
C ASP A 20 1.72 -8.89 -33.81
N THR A 21 0.94 -9.95 -33.85
CA THR A 21 -0.07 -10.29 -32.83
C THR A 21 0.07 -11.78 -32.44
N ALA A 22 -0.74 -12.22 -31.50
CA ALA A 22 -0.80 -13.64 -31.15
C ALA A 22 -1.21 -14.53 -32.34
N ASP A 23 -2.05 -13.99 -33.24
CA ASP A 23 -2.50 -14.73 -34.41
C ASP A 23 -1.37 -14.86 -35.44
N GLY A 24 -1.24 -16.05 -36.05
CA GLY A 24 -0.20 -16.33 -37.03
C GLY A 24 1.22 -16.54 -36.46
N PHE A 25 1.33 -16.78 -35.16
CA PHE A 25 2.61 -17.12 -34.51
C PHE A 25 2.91 -18.60 -34.73
N SER A 26 3.92 -18.89 -35.60
CA SER A 26 4.30 -20.25 -35.97
C SER A 26 5.40 -20.83 -35.09
N GLU A 27 5.52 -22.16 -35.08
CA GLU A 27 6.61 -22.86 -34.41
C GLU A 27 7.98 -22.43 -34.93
N GLU A 28 8.09 -22.15 -36.22
CA GLU A 28 9.33 -21.68 -36.84
C GLU A 28 9.75 -20.30 -36.30
N LYS A 29 8.79 -19.38 -36.09
CA LYS A 29 9.08 -18.09 -35.45
C LYS A 29 9.62 -18.31 -34.03
N ILE A 30 9.01 -19.22 -33.27
CA ILE A 30 9.47 -19.54 -31.90
C ILE A 30 10.90 -20.09 -31.95
N LYS A 31 11.22 -21.01 -32.88
CA LYS A 31 12.57 -21.56 -33.06
C LYS A 31 13.61 -20.46 -33.38
N LYS A 32 13.26 -19.52 -34.28
CA LYS A 32 14.11 -18.36 -34.61
C LYS A 32 14.37 -17.46 -33.39
N ILE A 33 13.33 -17.19 -32.58
CA ILE A 33 13.47 -16.42 -31.35
C ILE A 33 14.41 -17.12 -30.38
N ILE A 34 14.21 -18.42 -30.15
CA ILE A 34 15.08 -19.23 -29.26
C ILE A 34 16.53 -19.17 -29.74
N GLN A 35 16.76 -19.29 -31.04
CA GLN A 35 18.12 -19.22 -31.59
C GLN A 35 18.75 -17.85 -31.32
N SER A 36 18.04 -16.76 -31.63
CA SER A 36 18.55 -15.39 -31.41
C SER A 36 18.83 -15.10 -29.92
N LEU A 37 18.06 -15.68 -29.01
CA LEU A 37 18.32 -15.57 -27.55
C LEU A 37 19.56 -16.36 -27.15
N LYS A 38 19.76 -17.59 -27.70
CA LYS A 38 20.96 -18.38 -27.45
C LYS A 38 22.22 -17.70 -27.94
N ASP A 39 22.16 -17.10 -29.13
CA ASP A 39 23.31 -16.41 -29.77
C ASP A 39 23.53 -15.01 -29.18
N GLY A 40 22.60 -14.50 -28.33
CA GLY A 40 22.66 -13.16 -27.78
C GLY A 40 22.39 -12.04 -28.79
N THR A 41 21.94 -12.39 -30.01
CA THR A 41 21.68 -11.44 -31.11
C THR A 41 20.31 -10.78 -31.02
N TYR A 42 19.45 -11.22 -30.11
CA TYR A 42 18.14 -10.62 -29.94
C TYR A 42 18.23 -9.16 -29.46
N HIS A 43 17.48 -8.29 -30.14
CA HIS A 43 17.31 -6.88 -29.78
C HIS A 43 15.83 -6.54 -29.63
N PRO A 44 15.37 -6.15 -28.42
CA PRO A 44 14.00 -5.69 -28.19
C PRO A 44 13.68 -4.46 -29.04
N GLN A 45 12.44 -4.39 -29.49
CA GLN A 45 11.94 -3.23 -30.22
C GLN A 45 11.50 -2.11 -29.28
N PRO A 46 11.58 -0.84 -29.69
CA PRO A 46 11.00 0.26 -28.92
C PRO A 46 9.50 0.03 -28.66
N VAL A 47 9.00 0.41 -27.49
CA VAL A 47 7.57 0.30 -27.20
C VAL A 47 6.79 1.43 -27.89
N ARG A 48 5.60 1.15 -28.41
CA ARG A 48 4.68 2.16 -28.92
C ARG A 48 4.04 2.90 -27.76
N ARG A 49 4.26 4.22 -27.66
CA ARG A 49 3.68 5.05 -26.60
C ARG A 49 2.23 5.44 -26.92
N MET A 50 1.36 5.25 -25.94
CA MET A 50 -0.02 5.72 -25.93
C MET A 50 -0.34 6.38 -24.59
N TYR A 51 -1.34 7.27 -24.59
CA TYR A 51 -1.75 7.97 -23.39
C TYR A 51 -3.14 7.55 -22.95
N ILE A 52 -3.28 7.22 -21.65
CA ILE A 52 -4.56 6.89 -21.04
C ILE A 52 -4.88 7.94 -19.98
N ALA A 53 -6.11 8.45 -19.97
CA ALA A 53 -6.56 9.40 -18.98
C ALA A 53 -6.51 8.79 -17.56
N LYS A 54 -5.91 9.50 -16.60
CA LYS A 54 -5.99 9.11 -15.18
C LYS A 54 -7.40 9.41 -14.67
N LYS A 55 -8.01 8.45 -13.96
CA LYS A 55 -9.29 8.68 -13.29
C LYS A 55 -9.19 9.91 -12.38
N ASN A 56 -10.17 10.80 -12.45
CA ASN A 56 -10.28 12.02 -11.63
C ASN A 56 -9.13 13.03 -11.78
N SER A 57 -8.44 13.04 -12.91
CA SER A 57 -7.34 13.97 -13.18
C SER A 57 -7.30 14.35 -14.66
N LYS A 58 -6.92 15.60 -14.96
CA LYS A 58 -6.60 16.03 -16.32
C LYS A 58 -5.26 15.46 -16.84
N LYS A 59 -4.49 14.80 -15.96
CA LYS A 59 -3.19 14.25 -16.31
C LYS A 59 -3.37 12.93 -17.08
N MET A 60 -2.56 12.73 -18.10
CA MET A 60 -2.47 11.51 -18.87
C MET A 60 -1.41 10.57 -18.26
N ARG A 61 -1.62 9.26 -18.42
CA ARG A 61 -0.63 8.24 -18.06
C ARG A 61 -0.03 7.69 -19.34
N PRO A 62 1.29 7.78 -19.56
CA PRO A 62 1.94 7.15 -20.70
C PRO A 62 1.89 5.62 -20.53
N LEU A 63 1.52 4.91 -21.56
CA LEU A 63 1.54 3.45 -21.64
C LEU A 63 2.43 3.03 -22.81
N GLY A 64 3.38 2.14 -22.55
CA GLY A 64 4.23 1.55 -23.59
C GLY A 64 3.66 0.18 -24.01
N ILE A 65 3.41 0.00 -25.28
CA ILE A 65 2.90 -1.26 -25.85
C ILE A 65 4.04 -1.94 -26.60
N PRO A 66 4.62 -3.05 -26.07
CA PRO A 66 5.64 -3.83 -26.76
C PRO A 66 5.07 -4.58 -27.96
N THR A 67 5.93 -5.04 -28.88
CA THR A 67 5.59 -5.99 -29.93
C THR A 67 5.14 -7.31 -29.30
N PHE A 68 4.43 -8.16 -30.05
CA PHE A 68 3.99 -9.45 -29.53
C PHE A 68 5.20 -10.37 -29.23
N THR A 69 6.20 -10.33 -30.08
CA THR A 69 7.47 -11.06 -29.85
C THR A 69 8.14 -10.63 -28.54
N ASP A 70 8.23 -9.31 -28.28
CA ASP A 70 8.78 -8.81 -27.03
C ASP A 70 7.91 -9.20 -25.82
N LYS A 71 6.59 -9.15 -25.95
CA LYS A 71 5.67 -9.62 -24.89
C LYS A 71 5.93 -11.10 -24.56
N LEU A 72 6.12 -11.94 -25.58
CA LEU A 72 6.37 -13.38 -25.38
C LEU A 72 7.67 -13.63 -24.62
N ILE A 73 8.74 -12.95 -24.97
CA ILE A 73 10.02 -13.08 -24.29
C ILE A 73 9.96 -12.50 -22.87
N GLN A 74 9.34 -11.33 -22.70
CA GLN A 74 9.13 -10.73 -21.38
C GLN A 74 8.31 -11.67 -20.47
N GLU A 75 7.28 -12.35 -20.99
CA GLU A 75 6.48 -13.30 -20.21
C GLU A 75 7.32 -14.53 -19.82
N ALA A 76 8.15 -15.05 -20.73
CA ALA A 76 9.06 -16.15 -20.40
C ALA A 76 10.05 -15.76 -19.29
N VAL A 77 10.65 -14.56 -19.39
CA VAL A 77 11.54 -14.01 -18.36
C VAL A 77 10.79 -13.77 -17.05
N ARG A 78 9.54 -13.25 -17.11
CA ARG A 78 8.70 -13.03 -15.93
C ARG A 78 8.45 -14.32 -15.16
N ILE A 79 8.12 -15.42 -15.84
CA ILE A 79 7.87 -16.72 -15.22
C ILE A 79 9.10 -17.18 -14.44
N ILE A 80 10.29 -17.04 -15.03
CA ILE A 80 11.55 -17.45 -14.39
C ILE A 80 11.84 -16.55 -13.18
N LEU A 81 11.79 -15.23 -13.35
CA LEU A 81 12.05 -14.29 -12.27
C LEU A 81 11.05 -14.42 -11.13
N GLU A 82 9.77 -14.61 -11.45
CA GLU A 82 8.72 -14.79 -10.45
C GLU A 82 8.98 -16.02 -9.57
N SER A 83 9.37 -17.15 -10.16
CA SER A 83 9.69 -18.37 -9.40
C SER A 83 10.88 -18.17 -8.44
N ILE A 84 11.82 -17.30 -8.78
CA ILE A 84 13.01 -16.99 -7.96
C ILE A 84 12.69 -15.96 -6.86
N TYR A 85 11.90 -14.94 -7.19
CA TYR A 85 11.72 -13.78 -6.30
C TYR A 85 10.47 -13.87 -5.41
N GLU A 86 9.39 -14.53 -5.87
CA GLU A 86 8.15 -14.63 -5.08
C GLU A 86 8.37 -15.26 -3.68
N PRO A 87 9.19 -16.32 -3.53
CA PRO A 87 9.47 -16.89 -2.20
C PRO A 87 10.25 -15.98 -1.25
N VAL A 88 10.91 -14.94 -1.77
CA VAL A 88 11.75 -14.04 -0.95
C VAL A 88 11.12 -12.68 -0.69
N PHE A 89 10.05 -12.34 -1.39
CA PHE A 89 9.36 -11.09 -1.14
C PHE A 89 8.69 -11.11 0.23
N GLU A 90 8.84 -10.01 0.95
CA GLU A 90 8.24 -9.84 2.28
C GLU A 90 6.71 -9.87 2.23
N ASP A 91 6.08 -10.37 3.29
CA ASP A 91 4.62 -10.48 3.41
C ASP A 91 3.90 -9.14 3.42
N VAL A 92 4.60 -8.07 3.70
CA VAL A 92 4.10 -6.69 3.71
C VAL A 92 3.84 -6.13 2.31
N SER A 93 4.37 -6.78 1.26
CA SER A 93 4.21 -6.38 -0.15
C SER A 93 3.07 -7.14 -0.81
N HIS A 94 2.12 -6.42 -1.42
CA HIS A 94 0.90 -7.01 -1.97
C HIS A 94 0.65 -6.72 -3.46
N GLY A 95 1.22 -5.65 -4.02
CA GLY A 95 0.97 -5.26 -5.41
C GLY A 95 1.66 -6.16 -6.42
N PHE A 96 0.97 -6.51 -7.51
CA PHE A 96 1.51 -7.27 -8.64
C PHE A 96 2.15 -8.63 -8.28
N ARG A 97 1.63 -9.28 -7.25
CA ARG A 97 2.10 -10.60 -6.80
C ARG A 97 0.98 -11.64 -6.97
N PRO A 98 1.33 -12.92 -7.27
CA PRO A 98 0.36 -14.00 -7.31
C PRO A 98 -0.42 -14.11 -6.01
N GLN A 99 -1.73 -14.41 -6.10
CA GLN A 99 -2.65 -14.59 -4.98
C GLN A 99 -2.76 -13.38 -4.02
N ARG A 100 -2.15 -12.24 -4.36
CA ARG A 100 -2.24 -10.99 -3.59
C ARG A 100 -3.04 -9.93 -4.36
N SER A 101 -3.70 -9.07 -3.64
CA SER A 101 -4.55 -8.03 -4.20
C SER A 101 -4.66 -6.83 -3.25
N CYS A 102 -5.32 -5.76 -3.69
CA CYS A 102 -5.67 -4.64 -2.79
C CYS A 102 -6.47 -5.12 -1.57
N HIS A 103 -7.32 -6.15 -1.73
CA HIS A 103 -8.09 -6.71 -0.61
C HIS A 103 -7.21 -7.46 0.40
N THR A 104 -6.16 -8.16 -0.03
CA THR A 104 -5.21 -8.78 0.91
C THR A 104 -4.44 -7.74 1.70
N ALA A 105 -4.01 -6.65 1.07
CA ALA A 105 -3.38 -5.51 1.76
C ALA A 105 -4.32 -4.90 2.80
N LEU A 106 -5.57 -4.61 2.43
CA LEU A 106 -6.58 -4.06 3.33
C LEU A 106 -6.93 -5.01 4.49
N LYS A 107 -6.98 -6.33 4.24
CA LYS A 107 -7.16 -7.34 5.31
C LYS A 107 -6.00 -7.30 6.31
N THR A 108 -4.75 -7.20 5.84
CA THR A 108 -3.58 -7.05 6.70
C THR A 108 -3.65 -5.77 7.53
N ILE A 109 -4.00 -4.64 6.92
CA ILE A 109 -4.20 -3.37 7.63
C ILE A 109 -5.27 -3.51 8.71
N LYS A 110 -6.43 -4.09 8.38
CA LYS A 110 -7.52 -4.28 9.33
C LYS A 110 -7.13 -5.15 10.53
N ARG A 111 -6.30 -6.16 10.29
CA ARG A 111 -5.82 -7.09 11.33
C ARG A 111 -4.73 -6.48 12.20
N GLU A 112 -3.78 -5.76 11.60
CA GLU A 112 -2.52 -5.42 12.26
C GLU A 112 -2.40 -3.97 12.74
N PHE A 113 -3.13 -3.02 12.13
CA PHE A 113 -2.99 -1.59 12.46
C PHE A 113 -3.81 -1.15 13.68
N GLY A 114 -4.40 -2.11 14.39
CA GLY A 114 -5.16 -1.83 15.61
C GLY A 114 -4.37 -1.01 16.64
N GLY A 115 -5.02 0.00 17.22
CA GLY A 115 -4.42 0.87 18.22
C GLY A 115 -3.41 1.90 17.70
N ALA A 116 -3.22 2.02 16.39
CA ALA A 116 -2.37 3.06 15.80
C ALA A 116 -2.79 4.47 16.25
N ARG A 117 -1.81 5.34 16.49
CA ARG A 117 -2.04 6.76 16.78
C ARG A 117 -1.90 7.63 15.53
N TRP A 118 -0.98 7.25 14.66
CA TRP A 118 -0.67 7.96 13.44
C TRP A 118 -0.55 7.02 12.26
N PHE A 119 -0.81 7.54 11.08
CA PHE A 119 -0.46 6.92 9.81
C PHE A 119 0.56 7.79 9.09
N VAL A 120 1.52 7.14 8.45
CA VAL A 120 2.40 7.76 7.46
C VAL A 120 2.03 7.15 6.11
N GLU A 121 1.39 7.96 5.28
CA GLU A 121 1.04 7.63 3.90
C GLU A 121 2.24 7.97 3.04
N GLY A 122 2.64 7.09 2.13
CA GLY A 122 3.79 7.33 1.26
C GLY A 122 3.53 6.95 -0.18
N ASP A 123 4.01 7.79 -1.09
CA ASP A 123 3.97 7.61 -2.54
C ASP A 123 5.34 7.94 -3.12
N ILE A 124 5.87 7.10 -3.99
CA ILE A 124 7.16 7.32 -4.64
C ILE A 124 6.89 8.07 -5.95
N LYS A 125 7.55 9.23 -6.12
CA LYS A 125 7.36 10.09 -7.28
C LYS A 125 7.82 9.39 -8.57
N GLY A 126 6.85 9.12 -9.46
CA GLY A 126 7.16 8.52 -10.77
C GLY A 126 7.93 7.20 -10.66
N CYS A 127 7.55 6.31 -9.75
CA CYS A 127 8.31 5.10 -9.42
C CYS A 127 8.75 4.33 -10.66
N PHE A 128 7.84 4.00 -11.57
CA PHE A 128 8.15 3.24 -12.78
C PHE A 128 9.09 3.99 -13.74
N ASP A 129 9.03 5.31 -13.77
CA ASP A 129 9.82 6.15 -14.68
C ASP A 129 11.21 6.44 -14.13
N ASN A 130 11.43 6.26 -12.82
CA ASN A 130 12.67 6.63 -12.12
C ASN A 130 13.49 5.42 -11.60
N ILE A 131 13.15 4.19 -11.98
CA ILE A 131 13.98 3.02 -11.63
C ILE A 131 15.36 3.16 -12.27
N ASP A 132 16.42 3.21 -11.45
CA ASP A 132 17.81 3.22 -11.94
C ASP A 132 18.19 1.85 -12.49
N HIS A 133 18.49 1.79 -13.77
CA HIS A 133 18.77 0.53 -14.47
C HIS A 133 19.98 -0.21 -13.90
N VAL A 134 21.05 0.52 -13.52
CA VAL A 134 22.28 -0.07 -12.99
C VAL A 134 22.00 -0.70 -11.62
N THR A 135 21.30 0.04 -10.76
CA THR A 135 20.92 -0.47 -9.45
C THR A 135 20.01 -1.70 -9.58
N LEU A 136 19.01 -1.66 -10.47
CA LEU A 136 18.09 -2.79 -10.69
C LEU A 136 18.84 -4.04 -11.16
N ILE A 137 19.71 -3.91 -12.17
CA ILE A 137 20.51 -5.03 -12.68
C ILE A 137 21.45 -5.55 -11.58
N GLY A 138 22.05 -4.66 -10.79
CA GLY A 138 22.84 -5.04 -9.62
C GLY A 138 22.05 -5.90 -8.63
N LEU A 139 20.82 -5.52 -8.32
CA LEU A 139 19.93 -6.30 -7.45
C LEU A 139 19.56 -7.67 -8.03
N ILE A 140 19.31 -7.73 -9.34
CA ILE A 140 19.04 -8.99 -10.05
C ILE A 140 20.27 -9.90 -9.99
N ASN A 141 21.47 -9.36 -10.22
CA ASN A 141 22.72 -10.11 -10.22
C ASN A 141 23.11 -10.66 -8.84
N LEU A 142 22.53 -10.18 -7.75
CA LEU A 142 22.72 -10.79 -6.43
C LEU A 142 22.20 -12.23 -6.39
N LYS A 143 21.12 -12.52 -7.11
CA LYS A 143 20.49 -13.86 -7.15
C LYS A 143 20.74 -14.63 -8.45
N ILE A 144 20.78 -13.92 -9.57
CA ILE A 144 20.90 -14.52 -10.90
C ILE A 144 22.30 -14.24 -11.43
N LYS A 145 23.11 -15.30 -11.58
CA LYS A 145 24.50 -15.17 -12.06
C LYS A 145 24.61 -15.33 -13.58
N ASP A 146 23.47 -15.52 -14.26
CA ASP A 146 23.45 -15.62 -15.72
C ASP A 146 23.55 -14.24 -16.36
N MET A 147 24.71 -13.96 -16.93
CA MET A 147 24.99 -12.70 -17.61
C MET A 147 24.11 -12.48 -18.86
N LYS A 148 23.73 -13.55 -19.59
CA LYS A 148 22.85 -13.45 -20.75
C LYS A 148 21.46 -12.99 -20.35
N MET A 149 20.93 -13.54 -19.25
CA MET A 149 19.63 -13.12 -18.69
C MET A 149 19.68 -11.63 -18.27
N SER A 150 20.71 -11.22 -17.55
CA SER A 150 20.87 -9.82 -17.10
C SER A 150 21.01 -8.85 -18.26
N GLN A 151 21.78 -9.22 -19.29
CA GLN A 151 21.92 -8.45 -20.52
C GLN A 151 20.60 -8.34 -21.28
N LEU A 152 19.81 -9.42 -21.36
CA LEU A 152 18.50 -9.40 -22.00
C LEU A 152 17.55 -8.44 -21.28
N ILE A 153 17.49 -8.51 -19.95
CA ILE A 153 16.68 -7.58 -19.14
C ILE A 153 17.14 -6.14 -19.36
N TYR A 154 18.46 -5.90 -19.37
CA TYR A 154 19.01 -4.57 -19.62
C TYR A 154 18.65 -4.04 -21.02
N LYS A 155 18.69 -4.91 -22.05
CA LYS A 155 18.25 -4.56 -23.41
C LYS A 155 16.79 -4.12 -23.42
N PHE A 156 15.88 -4.81 -22.70
CA PHE A 156 14.47 -4.40 -22.56
C PHE A 156 14.31 -3.04 -21.89
N LEU A 157 15.09 -2.75 -20.86
CA LEU A 157 15.07 -1.45 -20.18
C LEU A 157 15.55 -0.31 -21.09
N LYS A 158 16.48 -0.58 -21.99
CA LYS A 158 17.09 0.38 -22.93
C LYS A 158 16.42 0.46 -24.30
N ALA A 159 15.41 -0.37 -24.58
CA ALA A 159 14.77 -0.46 -25.88
C ALA A 159 14.16 0.88 -26.37
N GLY A 160 13.82 1.78 -25.44
CA GLY A 160 13.24 3.08 -25.78
C GLY A 160 11.76 3.01 -26.11
N TYR A 161 11.23 4.11 -26.61
CA TYR A 161 9.84 4.19 -27.05
C TYR A 161 9.67 5.04 -28.31
N LEU A 162 8.63 4.73 -29.05
CA LEU A 162 8.21 5.48 -30.23
C LEU A 162 6.98 6.30 -29.88
N GLU A 163 7.07 7.61 -30.06
CA GLU A 163 6.00 8.57 -29.85
C GLU A 163 5.90 9.50 -31.06
N ASN A 164 4.72 9.62 -31.66
CA ASN A 164 4.54 10.42 -32.90
C ASN A 164 5.56 10.11 -34.00
N TRP A 165 5.89 8.82 -34.15
CA TRP A 165 6.90 8.32 -35.12
C TRP A 165 8.35 8.79 -34.84
N GLN A 166 8.61 9.37 -33.66
CA GLN A 166 9.94 9.75 -33.20
C GLN A 166 10.43 8.77 -32.13
N TYR A 167 11.68 8.33 -32.29
CA TYR A 167 12.31 7.45 -31.33
C TYR A 167 12.91 8.23 -30.15
N HIS A 168 12.62 7.76 -28.95
CA HIS A 168 13.14 8.31 -27.70
C HIS A 168 13.90 7.24 -26.91
N LYS A 169 15.10 7.56 -26.47
CA LYS A 169 15.90 6.68 -25.62
C LYS A 169 15.32 6.65 -24.20
N THR A 170 15.43 5.49 -23.54
CA THR A 170 15.10 5.33 -22.11
C THR A 170 16.39 5.31 -21.30
N TYR A 171 16.55 6.28 -20.42
CA TYR A 171 17.72 6.40 -19.54
C TYR A 171 17.47 5.80 -18.16
N SER A 172 16.24 5.86 -17.68
CA SER A 172 15.77 5.30 -16.42
C SER A 172 14.35 4.75 -16.59
N GLY A 173 13.88 4.01 -15.62
CA GLY A 173 12.52 3.50 -15.57
C GLY A 173 12.29 2.21 -16.34
N THR A 174 11.09 1.69 -16.15
CA THR A 174 10.56 0.54 -16.87
C THR A 174 9.32 0.98 -17.66
N PRO A 175 9.13 0.52 -18.92
CA PRO A 175 7.98 0.92 -19.71
C PRO A 175 6.67 0.60 -18.96
N GLN A 176 5.85 1.62 -18.66
CA GLN A 176 4.53 1.39 -18.09
C GLN A 176 3.68 0.63 -19.12
N GLY A 177 3.29 -0.62 -18.81
CA GLY A 177 2.58 -1.52 -19.71
C GLY A 177 3.42 -2.67 -20.25
N GLY A 178 4.72 -2.69 -20.01
CA GLY A 178 5.56 -3.88 -20.20
C GLY A 178 5.16 -4.99 -19.22
N ILE A 179 5.19 -6.24 -19.68
CA ILE A 179 4.79 -7.41 -18.88
C ILE A 179 5.74 -7.62 -17.68
N LEU A 180 7.01 -7.36 -17.91
CA LEU A 180 8.06 -7.53 -16.90
C LEU A 180 8.11 -6.39 -15.88
N SER A 181 7.64 -5.20 -16.25
CA SER A 181 7.80 -3.96 -15.45
C SER A 181 7.27 -4.05 -14.03
N PRO A 182 6.09 -4.65 -13.74
CA PRO A 182 5.58 -4.77 -12.38
C PRO A 182 6.46 -5.63 -11.47
N LEU A 183 7.01 -6.72 -12.00
CA LEU A 183 7.90 -7.61 -11.25
C LEU A 183 9.26 -6.94 -10.99
N LEU A 184 9.82 -6.26 -11.99
CA LEU A 184 11.06 -5.49 -11.84
C LEU A 184 10.92 -4.39 -10.78
N ALA A 185 9.79 -3.68 -10.78
CA ALA A 185 9.49 -2.70 -9.74
C ALA A 185 9.40 -3.34 -8.34
N ASN A 186 8.80 -4.52 -8.22
CA ASN A 186 8.76 -5.24 -6.95
C ASN A 186 10.14 -5.70 -6.49
N ILE A 187 11.01 -6.17 -7.40
CA ILE A 187 12.40 -6.53 -7.08
C ILE A 187 13.15 -5.29 -6.55
N TYR A 188 12.97 -4.16 -7.19
CA TYR A 188 13.59 -2.90 -6.79
C TYR A 188 13.12 -2.41 -5.42
N LEU A 189 11.80 -2.38 -5.22
CA LEU A 189 11.17 -1.92 -3.99
C LEU A 189 11.24 -2.92 -2.83
N HIS A 190 11.65 -4.16 -3.09
CA HIS A 190 11.94 -5.12 -2.02
C HIS A 190 13.03 -4.64 -1.07
N GLU A 191 13.98 -3.84 -1.55
CA GLU A 191 14.99 -3.20 -0.70
C GLU A 191 14.35 -2.21 0.29
N LEU A 192 13.31 -1.48 -0.14
CA LEU A 192 12.52 -0.63 0.75
C LEU A 192 11.77 -1.45 1.81
N ASP A 193 11.21 -2.59 1.43
CA ASP A 193 10.52 -3.48 2.36
C ASP A 193 11.49 -3.98 3.44
N LYS A 194 12.66 -4.48 3.05
CA LYS A 194 13.71 -4.92 3.98
C LYS A 194 14.17 -3.80 4.91
N PHE A 195 14.43 -2.63 4.36
CA PHE A 195 14.83 -1.47 5.17
C PHE A 195 13.74 -1.09 6.18
N THR A 196 12.47 -1.03 5.75
CA THR A 196 11.35 -0.66 6.63
C THR A 196 11.16 -1.69 7.74
N LEU A 197 11.36 -2.97 7.46
CA LEU A 197 11.30 -4.02 8.48
C LEU A 197 12.51 -3.96 9.45
N GLN A 198 13.69 -3.56 8.98
CA GLN A 198 14.82 -3.28 9.86
C GLN A 198 14.56 -2.04 10.74
N LEU A 199 14.00 -0.98 10.15
CA LEU A 199 13.59 0.22 10.87
C LEU A 199 12.54 -0.11 11.94
N LYS A 200 11.57 -0.99 11.61
CA LYS A 200 10.61 -1.52 12.57
C LYS A 200 11.29 -2.19 13.76
N LYS A 201 12.25 -3.09 13.53
CA LYS A 201 12.99 -3.76 14.62
C LYS A 201 13.72 -2.79 15.55
N LYS A 202 14.23 -1.66 15.00
CA LYS A 202 14.89 -0.61 15.79
C LYS A 202 13.89 0.28 16.53
N PHE A 203 12.71 0.48 15.95
CA PHE A 203 11.69 1.39 16.47
C PHE A 203 10.81 0.73 17.53
N ASP A 204 10.46 -0.55 17.35
CA ASP A 204 9.56 -1.26 18.23
C ASP A 204 10.19 -1.38 19.62
N GLN A 205 9.49 -0.89 20.62
CA GLN A 205 9.86 -1.02 22.02
C GLN A 205 8.77 -1.81 22.71
N GLU A 206 9.11 -2.99 23.20
CA GLU A 206 8.24 -3.72 24.10
C GLU A 206 8.12 -2.94 25.41
N SER A 207 6.97 -2.37 25.66
CA SER A 207 6.68 -1.82 26.96
C SER A 207 5.87 -2.84 27.76
N SER A 208 6.30 -3.09 28.99
CA SER A 208 5.38 -3.64 29.98
C SER A 208 4.24 -2.64 30.14
N VAL A 209 3.01 -3.06 29.79
CA VAL A 209 1.80 -2.24 29.95
C VAL A 209 1.66 -1.87 31.42
N LYS A 210 2.14 -0.69 31.81
CA LYS A 210 2.04 -0.21 33.19
C LYS A 210 0.70 0.51 33.36
N ILE A 211 -0.02 0.14 34.40
CA ILE A 211 -1.21 0.86 34.82
C ILE A 211 -0.78 2.26 35.25
N THR A 212 -1.48 3.30 34.76
CA THR A 212 -1.16 4.69 35.16
C THR A 212 -1.28 4.86 36.67
N PRO A 213 -0.37 5.61 37.32
CA PRO A 213 -0.43 5.83 38.77
C PRO A 213 -1.78 6.37 39.22
N GLU A 214 -2.31 7.38 38.50
CA GLU A 214 -3.60 7.99 38.79
C GLU A 214 -4.78 6.99 38.71
N TYR A 215 -4.79 6.11 37.70
CA TYR A 215 -5.82 5.08 37.63
C TYR A 215 -5.69 4.07 38.75
N ARG A 216 -4.47 3.69 39.14
CA ARG A 216 -4.22 2.73 40.22
C ARG A 216 -4.68 3.28 41.56
N GLU A 217 -4.35 4.55 41.84
CA GLU A 217 -4.75 5.23 43.09
C GLU A 217 -6.27 5.32 43.19
N LEU A 218 -6.90 5.88 42.19
CA LEU A 218 -8.35 6.02 42.19
C LEU A 218 -9.08 4.66 42.23
N HIS A 219 -8.54 3.64 41.59
CA HIS A 219 -9.09 2.28 41.63
C HIS A 219 -8.98 1.69 43.08
N ASN A 220 -7.88 1.92 43.75
CA ASN A 220 -7.66 1.47 45.14
C ASN A 220 -8.58 2.22 46.12
N GLU A 221 -8.78 3.53 45.93
CA GLU A 221 -9.76 4.32 46.70
C GLU A 221 -11.17 3.78 46.53
N ILE A 222 -11.58 3.52 45.30
CA ILE A 222 -12.91 2.94 45.00
C ILE A 222 -13.09 1.57 45.67
N LYS A 223 -12.04 0.75 45.73
CA LYS A 223 -12.06 -0.51 46.47
C LYS A 223 -12.27 -0.29 48.00
N ARG A 224 -11.56 0.66 48.57
CA ARG A 224 -11.70 1.01 50.00
C ARG A 224 -13.13 1.49 50.31
N ILE A 225 -13.65 2.40 49.49
CA ILE A 225 -15.02 2.90 49.63
C ILE A 225 -16.06 1.78 49.48
N SER A 226 -15.84 0.87 48.50
CA SER A 226 -16.74 -0.29 48.32
C SER A 226 -16.77 -1.22 49.53
N HIS A 227 -15.63 -1.40 50.20
CA HIS A 227 -15.58 -2.16 51.46
C HIS A 227 -16.28 -1.43 52.63
N ARG A 228 -16.09 -0.11 52.72
CA ARG A 228 -16.79 0.74 53.70
C ARG A 228 -18.32 0.71 53.52
N LEU A 229 -18.79 0.80 52.29
CA LEU A 229 -20.22 0.74 51.95
C LEU A 229 -20.93 -0.54 52.40
N LYS A 230 -20.21 -1.65 52.53
CA LYS A 230 -20.80 -2.92 53.01
C LYS A 230 -21.07 -2.93 54.53
N LYS A 231 -20.47 -2.01 55.25
CA LYS A 231 -20.53 -1.93 56.73
C LYS A 231 -21.39 -0.77 57.21
N LEU A 232 -21.90 0.08 56.32
CA LEU A 232 -22.66 1.28 56.66
C LEU A 232 -24.16 1.08 56.35
N GLU A 233 -25.01 1.72 57.16
CA GLU A 233 -26.47 1.77 57.01
C GLU A 233 -26.97 3.21 57.14
N GLY A 234 -28.22 3.49 56.69
CA GLY A 234 -28.86 4.78 56.85
C GLY A 234 -28.26 5.92 55.99
N GLU A 235 -28.30 7.15 56.52
CA GLU A 235 -27.88 8.38 55.83
C GLU A 235 -26.38 8.41 55.48
N GLU A 236 -25.56 7.80 56.35
CA GLU A 236 -24.13 7.72 56.12
C GLU A 236 -23.76 6.88 54.88
N LYS A 237 -24.53 5.81 54.64
CA LYS A 237 -24.42 4.97 53.45
C LYS A 237 -24.79 5.74 52.19
N ALA A 238 -25.77 6.61 52.25
CA ALA A 238 -26.19 7.43 51.11
C ALA A 238 -25.09 8.42 50.67
N LYS A 239 -24.46 9.09 51.61
CA LYS A 239 -23.35 10.03 51.35
C LYS A 239 -22.14 9.32 50.72
N VAL A 240 -21.72 8.19 51.30
CA VAL A 240 -20.60 7.40 50.77
C VAL A 240 -20.91 6.76 49.45
N LEU A 241 -22.18 6.46 49.16
CA LEU A 241 -22.62 5.95 47.85
C LEU A 241 -22.50 7.00 46.74
N LEU A 242 -22.76 8.25 47.03
CA LEU A 242 -22.57 9.37 46.09
C LEU A 242 -21.08 9.53 45.76
N GLU A 243 -20.23 9.55 46.81
CA GLU A 243 -18.76 9.60 46.61
C GLU A 243 -18.27 8.43 45.73
N TYR A 244 -18.74 7.21 46.01
CA TYR A 244 -18.41 6.04 45.21
C TYR A 244 -18.83 6.18 43.73
N GLN A 245 -20.03 6.71 43.46
CA GLN A 245 -20.53 6.90 42.10
C GLN A 245 -19.73 7.95 41.36
N GLU A 246 -19.35 9.05 42.02
CA GLU A 246 -18.54 10.12 41.45
C GLU A 246 -17.14 9.64 41.08
N LYS A 247 -16.46 8.97 41.99
CA LYS A 247 -15.14 8.39 41.75
C LYS A 247 -15.17 7.32 40.67
N ARG A 248 -16.22 6.49 40.60
CA ARG A 248 -16.41 5.55 39.48
C ARG A 248 -16.60 6.24 38.13
N LYS A 249 -17.36 7.34 38.11
CA LYS A 249 -17.50 8.14 36.88
C LYS A 249 -16.15 8.72 36.45
N ARG A 250 -15.37 9.28 37.37
CA ARG A 250 -14.01 9.78 37.12
C ARG A 250 -13.07 8.67 36.62
N LEU A 251 -13.11 7.47 37.22
CA LEU A 251 -12.30 6.34 36.79
C LEU A 251 -12.56 5.96 35.33
N THR A 252 -13.80 6.16 34.83
CA THR A 252 -14.13 5.84 33.41
C THR A 252 -13.51 6.83 32.43
N THR A 253 -13.11 8.03 32.87
CA THR A 253 -12.47 9.04 32.02
C THR A 253 -10.95 8.93 31.99
N LEU A 254 -10.35 8.32 33.02
CA LEU A 254 -8.89 8.19 33.10
C LEU A 254 -8.37 7.07 32.19
N PRO A 255 -7.20 7.28 31.55
CA PRO A 255 -6.52 6.21 30.81
C PRO A 255 -6.05 5.13 31.79
N CYS A 256 -6.48 3.88 31.57
CA CYS A 256 -6.12 2.74 32.40
C CYS A 256 -4.64 2.38 32.33
N THR A 257 -4.01 2.60 31.18
CA THR A 257 -2.62 2.21 30.93
C THR A 257 -1.84 3.36 30.31
N SER A 258 -0.57 3.51 30.73
CA SER A 258 0.37 4.36 30.03
C SER A 258 0.71 3.72 28.68
N GLN A 259 0.34 4.37 27.59
CA GLN A 259 0.72 3.92 26.25
C GLN A 259 2.15 4.39 25.95
N THR A 260 3.12 3.67 26.45
CA THR A 260 4.55 3.91 26.17
C THR A 260 5.08 3.05 25.05
N ASP A 261 4.26 2.12 24.53
CA ASP A 261 4.66 1.21 23.48
C ASP A 261 4.89 1.97 22.17
N LYS A 262 6.06 1.75 21.62
CA LYS A 262 6.36 2.16 20.25
C LYS A 262 6.25 0.94 19.35
N VAL A 263 5.35 0.99 18.37
CA VAL A 263 5.14 -0.09 17.42
C VAL A 263 4.94 0.49 16.04
N LEU A 264 5.67 -0.05 15.07
CA LEU A 264 5.55 0.25 13.66
C LEU A 264 4.97 -0.96 12.93
N LYS A 265 3.97 -0.74 12.08
CA LYS A 265 3.48 -1.73 11.11
C LYS A 265 3.47 -1.11 9.72
N TYR A 266 3.76 -1.90 8.71
CA TYR A 266 3.97 -1.46 7.34
C TYR A 266 3.24 -2.36 6.36
N VAL A 267 2.65 -1.76 5.33
CA VAL A 267 2.03 -2.44 4.19
C VAL A 267 2.32 -1.65 2.92
N ARG A 268 2.73 -2.34 1.86
CA ARG A 268 2.98 -1.76 0.53
C ARG A 268 2.13 -2.42 -0.54
N TYR A 269 1.66 -1.63 -1.46
CA TYR A 269 1.00 -2.07 -2.69
C TYR A 269 1.60 -1.33 -3.89
N ALA A 270 2.44 -1.98 -4.66
CA ALA A 270 3.27 -1.36 -5.71
C ALA A 270 4.13 -0.22 -5.14
N ASP A 271 3.95 1.00 -5.63
CA ASP A 271 4.62 2.23 -5.20
C ASP A 271 3.93 2.92 -4.00
N ASP A 272 2.66 2.62 -3.75
CA ASP A 272 1.92 3.13 -2.60
C ASP A 272 2.24 2.34 -1.33
N PHE A 273 2.50 3.01 -0.21
CA PHE A 273 2.66 2.34 1.07
C PHE A 273 2.02 3.11 2.22
N ILE A 274 1.70 2.39 3.28
CA ILE A 274 1.16 2.97 4.51
C ILE A 274 1.83 2.35 5.73
N ILE A 275 2.20 3.21 6.68
CA ILE A 275 2.79 2.81 7.96
C ILE A 275 1.85 3.24 9.06
N SER A 276 1.54 2.34 9.99
CA SER A 276 0.89 2.69 11.25
C SER A 276 1.92 2.82 12.36
N VAL A 277 1.78 3.85 13.16
CA VAL A 277 2.70 4.15 14.26
C VAL A 277 1.93 4.30 15.57
N LYS A 278 2.30 3.46 16.55
CA LYS A 278 2.02 3.74 17.96
C LYS A 278 3.24 4.51 18.49
N GLY A 279 3.07 5.80 18.72
CA GLY A 279 4.15 6.70 19.09
C GLY A 279 3.72 8.14 19.01
N SER A 280 4.67 9.07 19.04
CA SER A 280 4.46 10.50 18.90
C SER A 280 4.47 10.95 17.43
N LYS A 281 4.03 12.19 17.17
CA LYS A 281 4.16 12.81 15.84
C LYS A 281 5.64 13.00 15.44
N LYS A 282 6.51 13.25 16.43
CA LYS A 282 7.97 13.33 16.20
C LYS A 282 8.55 12.00 15.72
N ASP A 283 8.07 10.88 16.26
CA ASP A 283 8.47 9.54 15.81
C ASP A 283 8.08 9.33 14.32
N CYS A 284 6.90 9.79 13.92
CA CYS A 284 6.47 9.71 12.52
C CYS A 284 7.32 10.57 11.59
N GLN A 285 7.71 11.76 12.03
CA GLN A 285 8.62 12.64 11.29
C GLN A 285 9.99 11.98 11.12
N TRP A 286 10.53 11.39 12.18
CA TRP A 286 11.78 10.64 12.11
C TRP A 286 11.69 9.44 11.16
N ILE A 287 10.61 8.65 11.22
CA ILE A 287 10.39 7.52 10.29
C ILE A 287 10.34 8.02 8.84
N LYS A 288 9.58 9.09 8.57
CA LYS A 288 9.48 9.70 7.23
C LYS A 288 10.86 10.12 6.71
N GLU A 289 11.67 10.74 7.56
CA GLU A 289 13.01 11.18 7.18
C GLU A 289 13.95 10.01 6.90
N GLN A 290 13.94 8.94 7.72
CA GLN A 290 14.72 7.74 7.46
C GLN A 290 14.35 7.09 6.12
N LEU A 291 13.06 7.03 5.80
CA LEU A 291 12.60 6.50 4.50
C LEU A 291 13.03 7.39 3.35
N LYS A 292 12.92 8.72 3.49
CA LYS A 292 13.35 9.70 2.48
C LYS A 292 14.83 9.53 2.16
N LEU A 293 15.67 9.47 3.20
CA LEU A 293 17.13 9.26 3.04
C LEU A 293 17.46 7.93 2.37
N PHE A 294 16.78 6.84 2.77
CA PHE A 294 17.00 5.53 2.18
C PHE A 294 16.61 5.49 0.70
N ILE A 295 15.41 5.98 0.38
CA ILE A 295 14.88 6.01 -1.00
C ILE A 295 15.79 6.86 -1.89
N HIS A 296 16.26 8.01 -1.41
CA HIS A 296 17.16 8.87 -2.16
C HIS A 296 18.53 8.21 -2.38
N ASN A 297 19.18 7.76 -1.31
CA ASN A 297 20.57 7.31 -1.36
C ASN A 297 20.74 5.90 -1.98
N LYS A 298 19.81 4.98 -1.70
CA LYS A 298 19.91 3.58 -2.14
C LYS A 298 19.11 3.29 -3.39
N LEU A 299 17.91 3.87 -3.50
CA LEU A 299 17.03 3.64 -4.64
C LEU A 299 17.09 4.76 -5.67
N LYS A 300 17.85 5.83 -5.45
CA LYS A 300 17.96 6.99 -6.35
C LYS A 300 16.60 7.52 -6.79
N MET A 301 15.63 7.50 -5.89
CA MET A 301 14.27 7.96 -6.11
C MET A 301 13.88 9.04 -5.11
N GLU A 302 12.73 9.65 -5.31
CA GLU A 302 12.19 10.69 -4.42
C GLU A 302 10.81 10.29 -3.88
N LEU A 303 10.57 10.58 -2.59
CA LEU A 303 9.22 10.56 -2.04
C LEU A 303 8.42 11.77 -2.58
N SER A 304 7.16 11.54 -2.92
CA SER A 304 6.24 12.63 -3.23
C SER A 304 5.87 13.37 -1.95
N GLU A 305 6.43 14.57 -1.73
CA GLU A 305 6.16 15.35 -0.51
C GLU A 305 4.69 15.72 -0.36
N GLU A 306 4.02 16.02 -1.47
CA GLU A 306 2.60 16.36 -1.51
C GLU A 306 1.68 15.19 -1.08
N LYS A 307 2.10 13.96 -1.33
CA LYS A 307 1.32 12.75 -1.04
C LYS A 307 1.83 11.98 0.19
N THR A 308 3.04 12.30 0.67
CA THR A 308 3.59 11.66 1.86
C THR A 308 3.14 12.42 3.10
N LEU A 309 1.99 12.00 3.65
CA LEU A 309 1.30 12.68 4.74
C LEU A 309 1.48 11.95 6.07
N ILE A 310 1.44 12.72 7.16
CA ILE A 310 1.36 12.19 8.52
C ILE A 310 -0.03 12.52 9.06
N THR A 311 -0.90 11.51 9.08
CA THR A 311 -2.31 11.65 9.42
C THR A 311 -2.60 11.07 10.80
N HIS A 312 -3.26 11.82 11.69
CA HIS A 312 -3.68 11.27 12.97
C HIS A 312 -4.77 10.22 12.77
N SER A 313 -4.70 9.11 13.48
CA SER A 313 -5.56 7.94 13.24
C SER A 313 -7.06 8.15 13.55
N SER A 314 -7.45 9.28 14.15
CA SER A 314 -8.85 9.70 14.25
C SER A 314 -9.36 10.33 12.95
N GLN A 315 -8.46 10.84 12.12
CA GLN A 315 -8.72 11.29 10.77
C GLN A 315 -8.55 10.11 9.81
N ALA A 316 -9.07 10.24 8.60
CA ALA A 316 -8.97 9.18 7.61
C ALA A 316 -7.70 9.34 6.76
N ALA A 317 -6.84 8.33 6.77
CA ALA A 317 -5.75 8.16 5.81
C ALA A 317 -6.29 7.48 4.54
N ARG A 318 -5.89 7.96 3.36
CA ARG A 318 -6.35 7.40 2.09
C ARG A 318 -5.38 6.35 1.56
N PHE A 319 -5.83 5.10 1.43
CA PHE A 319 -5.02 4.03 0.85
C PHE A 319 -5.86 3.07 0.00
N LEU A 320 -5.41 2.77 -1.22
CA LEU A 320 -6.07 1.88 -2.17
C LEU A 320 -7.57 2.18 -2.39
N GLY A 321 -7.93 3.46 -2.34
CA GLY A 321 -9.30 3.91 -2.55
C GLY A 321 -10.23 3.73 -1.35
N TYR A 322 -9.68 3.43 -0.17
CA TYR A 322 -10.40 3.39 1.11
C TYR A 322 -9.88 4.47 2.06
N ASP A 323 -10.75 4.93 2.93
CA ASP A 323 -10.44 5.78 4.06
C ASP A 323 -10.20 4.90 5.28
N ILE A 324 -8.98 4.96 5.82
CA ILE A 324 -8.52 4.14 6.94
C ILE A 324 -8.46 4.99 8.19
N ARG A 325 -9.18 4.61 9.25
CA ARG A 325 -9.10 5.25 10.55
C ARG A 325 -9.15 4.24 11.68
N VAL A 326 -8.72 4.66 12.86
CA VAL A 326 -8.85 3.87 14.09
C VAL A 326 -10.02 4.39 14.88
N ARG A 327 -10.94 3.50 15.19
CA ARG A 327 -12.13 3.82 15.98
C ARG A 327 -11.75 4.29 17.37
N ARG A 328 -12.20 5.49 17.71
CA ARG A 328 -12.08 6.08 19.02
C ARG A 328 -13.45 6.59 19.45
N SER A 329 -14.13 5.88 20.31
CA SER A 329 -15.43 6.26 20.81
C SER A 329 -15.41 6.27 22.33
N GLY A 330 -15.85 7.38 22.93
CA GLY A 330 -16.12 7.47 24.36
C GLY A 330 -17.49 6.91 24.77
N THR A 331 -18.28 6.42 23.80
CA THR A 331 -19.64 5.96 24.08
C THR A 331 -19.64 4.65 24.86
N ILE A 332 -20.54 4.59 25.84
CA ILE A 332 -20.81 3.40 26.64
C ILE A 332 -22.03 2.71 26.02
N LYS A 333 -21.87 1.50 25.52
CA LYS A 333 -22.99 0.68 25.06
C LYS A 333 -23.59 -0.09 26.23
N ARG A 334 -24.93 -0.10 26.33
CA ARG A 334 -25.66 -1.00 27.21
C ARG A 334 -25.85 -2.36 26.51
N SER A 335 -25.47 -3.42 27.19
CA SER A 335 -25.81 -4.80 26.81
C SER A 335 -26.53 -5.41 28.01
N GLY A 336 -27.86 -5.39 28.00
CA GLY A 336 -28.71 -5.73 29.15
C GLY A 336 -28.45 -4.81 30.35
N LYS A 337 -28.25 -5.38 31.53
CA LYS A 337 -27.94 -4.64 32.79
C LYS A 337 -26.48 -4.14 32.86
N VAL A 338 -25.60 -4.57 31.94
CA VAL A 338 -24.16 -4.26 32.00
C VAL A 338 -23.81 -3.14 31.02
N LYS A 339 -23.19 -2.07 31.52
CA LYS A 339 -22.59 -1.01 30.71
C LYS A 339 -21.20 -1.47 30.26
N LYS A 340 -21.00 -1.66 28.96
CA LYS A 340 -19.69 -2.00 28.36
C LYS A 340 -19.15 -0.82 27.58
N ARG A 341 -17.86 -0.55 27.70
CA ARG A 341 -17.17 0.40 26.82
C ARG A 341 -17.20 -0.12 25.38
N THR A 342 -17.33 0.78 24.42
CA THR A 342 -17.16 0.43 23.01
C THR A 342 -15.73 -0.03 22.79
N LEU A 343 -15.52 -1.08 21.97
CA LEU A 343 -14.19 -1.52 21.56
C LEU A 343 -13.48 -0.38 20.81
N ASN A 344 -12.49 0.21 21.46
CA ASN A 344 -11.62 1.22 20.88
C ASN A 344 -10.37 0.55 20.29
N GLY A 345 -9.75 1.22 19.33
CA GLY A 345 -8.51 0.76 18.72
C GLY A 345 -8.69 -0.15 17.51
N SER A 346 -9.93 -0.53 17.15
CA SER A 346 -10.17 -1.29 15.91
C SER A 346 -10.03 -0.40 14.67
N VAL A 347 -9.45 -0.97 13.61
CA VAL A 347 -9.35 -0.29 12.31
C VAL A 347 -10.69 -0.34 11.59
N GLU A 348 -11.13 0.79 11.10
CA GLU A 348 -12.27 0.94 10.20
C GLU A 348 -11.77 1.23 8.79
N LEU A 349 -12.25 0.46 7.83
CA LEU A 349 -12.05 0.67 6.40
C LEU A 349 -13.35 1.22 5.84
N LEU A 350 -13.34 2.48 5.45
CA LEU A 350 -14.53 3.18 4.96
C LEU A 350 -14.40 3.40 3.46
N ILE A 351 -15.46 3.16 2.75
CA ILE A 351 -15.56 3.56 1.35
C ILE A 351 -15.80 5.07 1.34
N PRO A 352 -15.04 5.87 0.56
CA PRO A 352 -15.29 7.30 0.41
C PRO A 352 -16.60 7.51 -0.37
N LEU A 353 -17.71 7.37 0.31
CA LEU A 353 -19.05 7.33 -0.27
C LEU A 353 -19.32 8.54 -1.15
N GLN A 354 -18.96 9.75 -0.68
CA GLN A 354 -19.22 10.96 -1.46
C GLN A 354 -18.51 10.95 -2.81
N ASP A 355 -17.22 10.58 -2.85
CA ASP A 355 -16.45 10.52 -4.09
C ASP A 355 -16.97 9.39 -5.01
N LYS A 356 -17.31 8.23 -4.42
CA LYS A 356 -17.82 7.07 -5.16
C LYS A 356 -19.23 7.28 -5.66
N ILE A 357 -20.10 7.85 -4.85
CA ILE A 357 -21.47 8.17 -5.25
C ILE A 357 -21.47 9.24 -6.32
N ARG A 358 -20.70 10.33 -6.16
CA ARG A 358 -20.55 11.38 -7.18
C ARG A 358 -20.05 10.80 -8.50
N GLN A 359 -18.99 9.98 -8.45
CA GLN A 359 -18.46 9.34 -9.65
C GLN A 359 -19.49 8.41 -10.30
N PHE A 360 -20.18 7.57 -9.51
CA PHE A 360 -21.19 6.65 -10.02
C PHE A 360 -22.38 7.40 -10.64
N ILE A 361 -22.85 8.45 -9.98
CA ILE A 361 -23.94 9.28 -10.48
C ILE A 361 -23.54 10.00 -11.76
N PHE A 362 -22.31 10.53 -11.82
CA PHE A 362 -21.78 11.22 -12.98
C PHE A 362 -21.57 10.26 -14.16
N ASP A 363 -20.92 9.13 -13.93
CA ASP A 363 -20.62 8.11 -14.96
C ASP A 363 -21.90 7.49 -15.54
N LYS A 364 -22.92 7.29 -14.69
CA LYS A 364 -24.19 6.68 -15.07
C LYS A 364 -25.27 7.69 -15.45
N LYS A 365 -25.02 8.99 -15.32
CA LYS A 365 -25.98 10.06 -15.59
C LYS A 365 -27.33 9.87 -14.87
N ILE A 366 -27.29 9.31 -13.65
CA ILE A 366 -28.50 8.97 -12.88
C ILE A 366 -29.06 10.19 -12.15
N ALA A 367 -28.21 11.15 -11.77
CA ALA A 367 -28.64 12.37 -11.11
C ALA A 367 -27.76 13.56 -11.50
N ILE A 368 -28.31 14.76 -11.35
CA ILE A 368 -27.62 16.03 -11.57
C ILE A 368 -27.49 16.75 -10.22
N GLN A 369 -26.30 17.26 -9.92
CA GLN A 369 -26.09 18.06 -8.72
C GLN A 369 -26.57 19.49 -8.97
N LYS A 370 -27.45 20.00 -8.13
CA LYS A 370 -27.89 21.38 -8.13
C LYS A 370 -26.86 22.31 -7.48
N LYS A 371 -27.04 23.63 -7.64
CA LYS A 371 -26.16 24.66 -7.05
C LYS A 371 -26.13 24.63 -5.52
N ASP A 372 -27.15 24.12 -4.87
CA ASP A 372 -27.27 23.94 -3.41
C ASP A 372 -26.64 22.63 -2.90
N SER A 373 -25.87 21.93 -3.75
CA SER A 373 -25.27 20.64 -3.47
C SER A 373 -26.25 19.46 -3.31
N SER A 374 -27.54 19.66 -3.52
CA SER A 374 -28.53 18.58 -3.55
C SER A 374 -28.47 17.79 -4.87
N TRP A 375 -28.88 16.53 -4.83
CA TRP A 375 -28.89 15.65 -6.00
C TRP A 375 -30.31 15.41 -6.50
N PHE A 376 -30.50 15.59 -7.80
CA PHE A 376 -31.76 15.31 -8.46
C PHE A 376 -31.66 14.09 -9.39
N PRO A 377 -32.51 13.09 -9.25
CA PRO A 377 -32.52 11.96 -10.16
C PRO A 377 -32.88 12.41 -11.57
N VAL A 378 -32.15 11.88 -12.54
CA VAL A 378 -32.51 12.03 -13.96
C VAL A 378 -33.48 10.90 -14.27
N HIS A 379 -34.77 11.22 -14.39
CA HIS A 379 -35.73 10.27 -14.93
C HIS A 379 -35.37 9.97 -16.38
N ARG A 380 -35.22 8.69 -16.69
CA ARG A 380 -35.18 8.20 -18.07
C ARG A 380 -36.60 7.98 -18.54
#